data_59b0b62782287bf56b74129261a2e002
#
_entry.id   59b0b62782287bf56b74129261a2e002
#
_cell.length_a   1.000
_cell.length_b   1.000
_cell.length_c   1.000
_cell.angle_alpha   90.00
_cell.angle_beta   90.00
_cell.angle_gamma   90.00
#
_symmetry.space_group_name_H-M   'P 1'
#
loop_
_entity.id
_entity.type
_entity.pdbx_description
1 polymer ?
#
loop_
_entity_poly.entity_id
_entity_poly.type
_entity_poly.pdbx_seq_one_letter_code
_entity_poly.pdbx_strand_id
1 'polypeptide(L)'
;MSKEFLPTILKQKEKEVASLELEPLQPLRETYKLYDYLKNNANKLQIIAEVKKASPSLGDINLEVDIVKQAKIYQDSGAVMISVLIDLFFFKGDIDYLRQISNQVKIPTLAKDFIIDEKQIIRSRNAGATVILLIVAALSETRLKELYDFATGLGLEVLLETHNLAELEVAHRIGAKIIGVNNRNLVTFETDINTSLELSTYFKEGPVYISESAIFTKEDAELVAPFFNGILVGTALMTAENVAEKVKELQIDKG
;
A
#
# COMPACT_ATOMS: atom_id res chain seq x y z
N MET A 1 -16.54 -12.42 12.99
CA MET A 1 -15.72 -11.34 13.53
C MET A 1 -16.48 -10.04 13.40
N SER A 2 -16.41 -9.19 14.42
CA SER A 2 -17.38 -8.12 14.62
C SER A 2 -17.17 -6.90 13.72
N LYS A 3 -18.22 -6.09 13.55
CA LYS A 3 -18.26 -4.75 12.92
C LYS A 3 -17.24 -3.73 13.49
N GLU A 4 -16.28 -4.15 14.33
CA GLU A 4 -15.43 -3.31 15.16
C GLU A 4 -13.92 -3.44 14.86
N PHE A 5 -13.53 -4.06 13.73
CA PHE A 5 -12.10 -4.31 13.50
C PHE A 5 -11.32 -3.00 13.26
N LEU A 6 -11.74 -2.18 12.30
CA LEU A 6 -11.08 -0.89 12.05
C LEU A 6 -11.11 0.03 13.28
N PRO A 7 -12.25 0.22 13.99
CA PRO A 7 -12.27 0.96 15.25
C PRO A 7 -11.31 0.41 16.31
N THR A 8 -11.16 -0.93 16.40
CA THR A 8 -10.22 -1.56 17.34
C THR A 8 -8.77 -1.22 16.98
N ILE A 9 -8.42 -1.26 15.70
CA ILE A 9 -7.07 -0.87 15.23
C ILE A 9 -6.82 0.61 15.54
N LEU A 10 -7.76 1.49 15.20
CA LEU A 10 -7.59 2.92 15.42
C LEU A 10 -7.39 3.26 16.90
N LYS A 11 -8.17 2.64 17.79
CA LYS A 11 -8.00 2.78 19.24
C LYS A 11 -6.62 2.29 19.73
N GLN A 12 -6.06 1.25 19.10
CA GLN A 12 -4.70 0.80 19.39
C GLN A 12 -3.67 1.81 18.86
N LYS A 13 -3.86 2.35 17.65
CA LYS A 13 -2.98 3.38 17.08
C LYS A 13 -2.97 4.67 17.89
N GLU A 14 -4.10 5.10 18.44
CA GLU A 14 -4.16 6.23 19.37
C GLU A 14 -3.22 6.05 20.57
N LYS A 15 -3.18 4.84 21.15
CA LYS A 15 -2.25 4.53 22.26
C LYS A 15 -0.80 4.53 21.82
N GLU A 16 -0.50 3.97 20.65
CA GLU A 16 0.86 3.96 20.08
C GLU A 16 1.35 5.38 19.82
N VAL A 17 0.54 6.21 19.17
CA VAL A 17 0.85 7.63 18.89
C VAL A 17 1.04 8.44 20.16
N ALA A 18 0.26 8.20 21.22
CA ALA A 18 0.40 8.88 22.50
C ALA A 18 1.78 8.66 23.14
N SER A 19 2.40 7.51 22.91
CA SER A 19 3.74 7.15 23.39
C SER A 19 4.86 7.42 22.38
N LEU A 20 4.51 7.78 21.14
CA LEU A 20 5.49 8.02 20.09
C LEU A 20 6.11 9.39 20.26
N GLU A 21 7.44 9.45 20.35
CA GLU A 21 8.18 10.70 20.37
C GLU A 21 8.25 11.31 18.95
N LEU A 22 8.29 12.63 18.89
CA LEU A 22 8.50 13.34 17.64
C LEU A 22 9.99 13.27 17.26
N GLU A 23 10.28 12.58 16.18
CA GLU A 23 11.64 12.48 15.67
C GLU A 23 12.05 13.73 14.88
N PRO A 24 13.34 14.13 14.92
CA PRO A 24 13.86 15.14 14.00
C PRO A 24 13.85 14.59 12.57
N LEU A 25 13.52 15.47 11.61
CA LEU A 25 13.49 15.08 10.19
C LEU A 25 14.88 14.70 9.71
N GLN A 26 14.97 13.52 9.10
CA GLN A 26 16.16 13.03 8.39
C GLN A 26 16.09 13.41 6.90
N PRO A 27 17.17 13.37 6.12
CA PRO A 27 17.13 13.52 4.68
C PRO A 27 16.14 12.52 4.06
N LEU A 28 15.34 12.97 3.08
CA LEU A 28 14.45 12.09 2.35
C LEU A 28 15.30 11.13 1.49
N ARG A 29 14.94 9.86 1.52
CA ARG A 29 15.53 8.86 0.63
C ARG A 29 15.20 9.20 -0.83
N GLU A 30 16.19 9.18 -1.68
CA GLU A 30 16.03 9.44 -3.11
C GLU A 30 15.63 8.17 -3.87
N THR A 31 14.53 8.26 -4.60
CA THR A 31 14.06 7.27 -5.57
C THR A 31 13.34 8.00 -6.70
N TYR A 32 12.93 7.28 -7.75
CA TYR A 32 11.97 7.87 -8.68
C TYR A 32 10.61 8.08 -8.00
N LYS A 33 9.82 9.02 -8.52
CA LYS A 33 8.44 9.24 -8.06
C LYS A 33 7.53 8.16 -8.63
N LEU A 34 6.80 7.48 -7.76
CA LEU A 34 5.91 6.39 -8.15
C LEU A 34 4.82 6.87 -9.12
N TYR A 35 4.20 8.02 -8.82
CA TYR A 35 3.17 8.60 -9.69
C TYR A 35 3.67 8.80 -11.13
N ASP A 36 4.81 9.46 -11.28
CA ASP A 36 5.39 9.73 -12.60
C ASP A 36 5.77 8.44 -13.32
N TYR A 37 6.32 7.48 -12.58
CA TYR A 37 6.65 6.18 -13.14
C TYR A 37 5.42 5.45 -13.69
N LEU A 38 4.34 5.38 -12.90
CA LEU A 38 3.09 4.72 -13.29
C LEU A 38 2.42 5.40 -14.47
N LYS A 39 2.46 6.73 -14.54
CA LYS A 39 1.95 7.50 -15.68
C LYS A 39 2.73 7.21 -16.98
N ASN A 40 4.05 7.19 -16.88
CA ASN A 40 4.93 7.02 -18.04
C ASN A 40 5.00 5.57 -18.53
N ASN A 41 4.56 4.60 -17.72
CA ASN A 41 4.55 3.17 -18.04
C ASN A 41 3.12 2.58 -18.01
N ALA A 42 2.14 3.37 -18.47
CA ALA A 42 0.73 3.00 -18.45
C ALA A 42 0.35 1.83 -19.39
N ASN A 43 1.24 1.49 -20.33
CA ASN A 43 1.09 0.35 -21.24
C ASN A 43 1.28 -1.02 -20.55
N LYS A 44 1.61 -1.04 -19.26
CA LYS A 44 1.82 -2.25 -18.49
C LYS A 44 1.18 -2.13 -17.11
N LEU A 45 0.56 -3.22 -16.64
CA LEU A 45 0.10 -3.32 -15.26
C LEU A 45 1.30 -3.51 -14.34
N GLN A 46 1.58 -2.54 -13.48
CA GLN A 46 2.76 -2.54 -12.62
C GLN A 46 2.51 -3.31 -11.31
N ILE A 47 3.55 -3.93 -10.77
CA ILE A 47 3.46 -4.72 -9.54
C ILE A 47 4.03 -3.91 -8.36
N ILE A 48 3.20 -3.72 -7.34
CA ILE A 48 3.61 -3.30 -6.00
C ILE A 48 3.63 -4.57 -5.15
N ALA A 49 4.82 -5.01 -4.76
CA ALA A 49 4.99 -6.26 -4.06
C ALA A 49 5.05 -6.05 -2.54
N GLU A 50 4.17 -6.73 -1.81
CA GLU A 50 4.05 -6.57 -0.36
C GLU A 50 4.84 -7.63 0.40
N VAL A 51 5.67 -7.18 1.35
CA VAL A 51 6.33 -8.01 2.36
C VAL A 51 5.45 -8.03 3.60
N LYS A 52 4.93 -9.22 3.94
CA LYS A 52 3.96 -9.42 5.01
C LYS A 52 4.17 -10.76 5.70
N LYS A 53 4.43 -10.74 7.02
CA LYS A 53 4.64 -11.97 7.81
C LYS A 53 3.35 -12.62 8.28
N ALA A 54 2.33 -11.81 8.56
CA ALA A 54 1.04 -12.25 9.08
C ALA A 54 -0.09 -11.31 8.64
N SER A 55 -1.33 -11.76 8.74
CA SER A 55 -2.51 -10.91 8.59
C SER A 55 -3.66 -11.39 9.48
N PRO A 56 -4.60 -10.52 9.87
CA PRO A 56 -5.75 -10.91 10.68
C PRO A 56 -6.65 -11.97 10.04
N SER A 57 -6.69 -12.03 8.70
CA SER A 57 -7.52 -12.97 7.96
C SER A 57 -6.90 -14.35 7.76
N LEU A 58 -5.58 -14.45 7.69
CA LEU A 58 -4.85 -15.70 7.39
C LEU A 58 -3.99 -16.18 8.56
N GLY A 59 -3.83 -15.36 9.61
CA GLY A 59 -2.85 -15.65 10.67
C GLY A 59 -1.41 -15.51 10.16
N ASP A 60 -0.56 -16.40 10.61
CA ASP A 60 0.84 -16.42 10.21
C ASP A 60 0.99 -16.92 8.77
N ILE A 61 1.70 -16.17 7.93
CA ILE A 61 1.93 -16.50 6.52
C ILE A 61 3.34 -17.10 6.38
N ASN A 62 4.36 -16.34 6.80
CA ASN A 62 5.76 -16.78 6.80
C ASN A 62 6.56 -15.94 7.81
N LEU A 63 6.66 -16.41 9.04
CA LEU A 63 7.35 -15.70 10.12
C LEU A 63 8.87 -15.70 9.95
N GLU A 64 9.42 -16.73 9.31
CA GLU A 64 10.86 -16.94 9.14
C GLU A 64 11.41 -16.30 7.84
N VAL A 65 10.58 -15.59 7.08
CA VAL A 65 11.01 -14.98 5.82
C VAL A 65 12.14 -13.98 6.07
N ASP A 66 13.20 -14.10 5.29
CA ASP A 66 14.21 -13.05 5.15
C ASP A 66 13.60 -11.91 4.31
N ILE A 67 13.13 -10.88 5.01
CA ILE A 67 12.40 -9.75 4.42
C ILE A 67 13.23 -8.97 3.40
N VAL A 68 14.55 -8.88 3.62
CA VAL A 68 15.46 -8.17 2.72
C VAL A 68 15.69 -8.97 1.45
N LYS A 69 15.93 -10.27 1.59
CA LYS A 69 16.08 -11.17 0.45
C LYS A 69 14.80 -11.20 -0.38
N GLN A 70 13.64 -11.28 0.28
CA GLN A 70 12.34 -11.25 -0.39
C GLN A 70 12.13 -9.96 -1.18
N ALA A 71 12.40 -8.80 -0.58
CA ALA A 71 12.27 -7.50 -1.23
C ALA A 71 13.22 -7.35 -2.44
N LYS A 72 14.44 -7.89 -2.35
CA LYS A 72 15.38 -7.93 -3.49
C LYS A 72 14.85 -8.80 -4.63
N ILE A 73 14.33 -9.99 -4.32
CA ILE A 73 13.71 -10.85 -5.34
C ILE A 73 12.56 -10.12 -6.03
N TYR A 74 11.70 -9.42 -5.29
CA TYR A 74 10.62 -8.62 -5.86
C TYR A 74 11.15 -7.54 -6.82
N GLN A 75 12.12 -6.74 -6.37
CA GLN A 75 12.74 -5.71 -7.21
C GLN A 75 13.35 -6.31 -8.48
N ASP A 76 14.15 -7.36 -8.36
CA ASP A 76 14.87 -7.99 -9.47
C ASP A 76 13.92 -8.69 -10.45
N SER A 77 12.70 -9.04 -9.99
CA SER A 77 11.64 -9.62 -10.81
C SER A 77 10.76 -8.56 -11.50
N GLY A 78 10.98 -7.26 -11.23
CA GLY A 78 10.30 -6.17 -11.89
C GLY A 78 9.17 -5.51 -11.10
N ALA A 79 9.10 -5.72 -9.77
CA ALA A 79 8.25 -4.90 -8.91
C ALA A 79 8.73 -3.44 -8.93
N VAL A 80 7.77 -2.49 -8.97
CA VAL A 80 8.07 -1.05 -9.05
C VAL A 80 8.03 -0.36 -7.69
N MET A 81 7.53 -1.00 -6.67
CA MET A 81 7.53 -0.53 -5.28
C MET A 81 7.46 -1.73 -4.34
N ILE A 82 8.09 -1.63 -3.19
CA ILE A 82 7.92 -2.59 -2.09
C ILE A 82 6.98 -2.01 -1.05
N SER A 83 5.86 -2.68 -0.78
CA SER A 83 4.97 -2.39 0.35
C SER A 83 5.46 -3.15 1.57
N VAL A 84 5.66 -2.46 2.69
CA VAL A 84 6.18 -3.07 3.92
C VAL A 84 5.16 -2.87 5.04
N LEU A 85 4.59 -3.97 5.55
CA LEU A 85 3.74 -3.94 6.73
C LEU A 85 4.57 -3.56 7.95
N ILE A 86 4.20 -2.44 8.60
CA ILE A 86 4.89 -1.95 9.81
C ILE A 86 3.99 -1.96 11.05
N ASP A 87 2.69 -2.32 10.92
CA ASP A 87 1.80 -2.52 12.05
C ASP A 87 2.24 -3.74 12.88
N LEU A 88 2.58 -3.51 14.15
CA LEU A 88 3.10 -4.54 15.05
C LEU A 88 2.00 -5.50 15.54
N PHE A 89 0.87 -4.95 15.99
CA PHE A 89 -0.12 -5.71 16.75
C PHE A 89 -0.97 -6.66 15.90
N PHE A 90 -1.38 -6.22 14.73
CA PHE A 90 -2.33 -6.95 13.89
C PHE A 90 -1.67 -7.67 12.72
N PHE A 91 -0.50 -7.19 12.27
CA PHE A 91 0.20 -7.73 11.09
C PHE A 91 1.60 -8.25 11.39
N LYS A 92 2.04 -8.23 12.66
CA LYS A 92 3.41 -8.62 13.07
C LYS A 92 4.49 -7.90 12.27
N GLY A 93 4.20 -6.65 11.88
CA GLY A 93 5.11 -5.77 11.19
C GLY A 93 6.08 -5.08 12.15
N ASP A 94 7.03 -4.36 11.59
CA ASP A 94 7.98 -3.56 12.36
C ASP A 94 8.51 -2.41 11.49
N ILE A 95 8.68 -1.22 12.07
CA ILE A 95 9.31 -0.08 11.41
C ILE A 95 10.76 -0.41 10.97
N ASP A 96 11.44 -1.29 11.70
CA ASP A 96 12.77 -1.74 11.34
C ASP A 96 12.80 -2.60 10.08
N TYR A 97 11.72 -3.29 9.73
CA TYR A 97 11.61 -3.98 8.44
C TYR A 97 11.66 -2.98 7.29
N LEU A 98 10.93 -1.86 7.42
CA LEU A 98 10.97 -0.79 6.43
C LEU A 98 12.38 -0.21 6.30
N ARG A 99 13.05 0.06 7.42
CA ARG A 99 14.43 0.59 7.45
C ARG A 99 15.42 -0.37 6.79
N GLN A 100 15.35 -1.65 7.11
CA GLN A 100 16.23 -2.67 6.53
C GLN A 100 16.01 -2.81 5.02
N ILE A 101 14.75 -2.90 4.57
CA ILE A 101 14.40 -3.04 3.16
C ILE A 101 14.80 -1.80 2.38
N SER A 102 14.43 -0.60 2.85
CA SER A 102 14.70 0.66 2.14
C SER A 102 16.18 0.93 1.91
N ASN A 103 17.05 0.45 2.80
CA ASN A 103 18.50 0.53 2.65
C ASN A 103 19.08 -0.44 1.62
N GLN A 104 18.30 -1.42 1.15
CA GLN A 104 18.79 -2.51 0.30
C GLN A 104 18.15 -2.55 -1.09
N VAL A 105 17.00 -1.90 -1.27
CA VAL A 105 16.34 -1.79 -2.58
C VAL A 105 16.53 -0.39 -3.16
N LYS A 106 16.45 -0.25 -4.49
CA LYS A 106 16.58 1.03 -5.20
C LYS A 106 15.24 1.65 -5.60
N ILE A 107 14.18 0.87 -5.55
CA ILE A 107 12.81 1.28 -5.89
C ILE A 107 12.11 1.92 -4.68
N PRO A 108 11.01 2.67 -4.87
CA PRO A 108 10.20 3.22 -3.79
C PRO A 108 9.79 2.19 -2.74
N THR A 109 9.61 2.64 -1.50
CA THR A 109 9.06 1.81 -0.42
C THR A 109 7.84 2.49 0.18
N LEU A 110 6.78 1.72 0.37
CA LEU A 110 5.52 2.12 1.01
C LEU A 110 5.53 1.67 2.47
N ALA A 111 5.35 2.62 3.39
CA ALA A 111 5.00 2.30 4.77
C ALA A 111 3.51 1.93 4.85
N LYS A 112 3.21 0.64 5.01
CA LYS A 112 1.84 0.11 5.12
C LYS A 112 1.46 0.04 6.60
N ASP A 113 0.74 1.04 7.08
CA ASP A 113 0.27 1.20 8.46
C ASP A 113 -1.08 1.95 8.49
N PHE A 114 -1.73 1.98 9.65
CA PHE A 114 -2.90 2.81 9.91
C PHE A 114 -2.45 4.16 10.46
N ILE A 115 -2.19 5.10 9.56
CA ILE A 115 -1.64 6.42 9.92
C ILE A 115 -2.78 7.36 10.31
N ILE A 116 -2.69 7.93 11.52
CA ILE A 116 -3.64 8.89 12.10
C ILE A 116 -2.98 10.18 12.61
N ASP A 117 -1.63 10.23 12.60
CA ASP A 117 -0.86 11.33 13.19
C ASP A 117 0.43 11.60 12.40
N GLU A 118 0.87 12.87 12.43
CA GLU A 118 2.08 13.35 11.76
C GLU A 118 3.36 12.65 12.26
N LYS A 119 3.39 12.24 13.52
CA LYS A 119 4.55 11.53 14.10
C LYS A 119 4.79 10.20 13.38
N GLN A 120 3.72 9.48 12.98
CA GLN A 120 3.85 8.25 12.21
C GLN A 120 4.41 8.53 10.81
N ILE A 121 4.00 9.64 10.18
CA ILE A 121 4.51 10.06 8.86
C ILE A 121 6.00 10.37 8.94
N ILE A 122 6.42 11.16 9.93
CA ILE A 122 7.84 11.50 10.13
C ILE A 122 8.67 10.24 10.40
N ARG A 123 8.21 9.37 11.29
CA ARG A 123 8.87 8.10 11.62
C ARG A 123 9.02 7.19 10.39
N SER A 124 7.95 7.05 9.60
CA SER A 124 7.97 6.25 8.36
C SER A 124 8.94 6.82 7.33
N ARG A 125 8.91 8.15 7.14
CA ARG A 125 9.83 8.86 6.26
C ARG A 125 11.30 8.66 6.68
N ASN A 126 11.59 8.82 7.96
CA ASN A 126 12.93 8.63 8.53
C ASN A 126 13.40 7.16 8.42
N ALA A 127 12.47 6.20 8.43
CA ALA A 127 12.77 4.78 8.18
C ALA A 127 12.96 4.44 6.69
N GLY A 128 12.87 5.44 5.80
CA GLY A 128 13.16 5.30 4.37
C GLY A 128 11.94 5.12 3.48
N ALA A 129 10.70 5.30 3.99
CA ALA A 129 9.53 5.37 3.13
C ALA A 129 9.62 6.57 2.19
N THR A 130 9.24 6.36 0.94
CA THR A 130 9.02 7.42 -0.05
C THR A 130 7.54 7.56 -0.39
N VAL A 131 6.75 6.56 -0.02
CA VAL A 131 5.29 6.52 -0.11
C VAL A 131 4.74 6.13 1.26
N ILE A 132 3.61 6.72 1.65
CA ILE A 132 2.84 6.31 2.83
C ILE A 132 1.42 5.93 2.44
N LEU A 133 0.76 5.14 3.30
CA LEU A 133 -0.65 4.82 3.19
C LEU A 133 -1.49 5.79 4.02
N LEU A 134 -2.54 6.35 3.43
CA LEU A 134 -3.67 6.91 4.17
C LEU A 134 -4.93 6.16 3.77
N ILE A 135 -5.85 5.92 4.71
CA ILE A 135 -7.07 5.15 4.51
C ILE A 135 -8.27 6.07 4.72
N VAL A 136 -9.10 6.26 3.70
CA VAL A 136 -10.26 7.17 3.78
C VAL A 136 -11.20 6.77 4.91
N ALA A 137 -11.48 5.47 5.06
CA ALA A 137 -12.36 4.95 6.11
C ALA A 137 -11.86 5.18 7.55
N ALA A 138 -10.57 5.49 7.72
CA ALA A 138 -9.94 5.61 9.05
C ALA A 138 -10.02 7.03 9.65
N LEU A 139 -10.34 8.04 8.84
CA LEU A 139 -10.17 9.46 9.21
C LEU A 139 -11.37 10.29 8.74
N SER A 140 -11.64 11.41 9.43
CA SER A 140 -12.50 12.45 8.87
C SER A 140 -11.86 13.08 7.63
N GLU A 141 -12.66 13.57 6.68
CA GLU A 141 -12.15 14.17 5.44
C GLU A 141 -11.19 15.34 5.74
N THR A 142 -11.48 16.15 6.76
CA THR A 142 -10.61 17.26 7.20
C THR A 142 -9.25 16.72 7.66
N ARG A 143 -9.25 15.72 8.56
CA ARG A 143 -8.00 15.15 9.09
C ARG A 143 -7.20 14.44 8.00
N LEU A 144 -7.88 13.74 7.12
CA LEU A 144 -7.29 13.07 5.98
C LEU A 144 -6.55 14.08 5.06
N LYS A 145 -7.21 15.23 4.78
CA LYS A 145 -6.59 16.29 3.98
C LYS A 145 -5.37 16.91 4.67
N GLU A 146 -5.44 17.16 5.97
CA GLU A 146 -4.30 17.68 6.77
C GLU A 146 -3.09 16.73 6.66
N LEU A 147 -3.29 15.43 6.89
CA LEU A 147 -2.21 14.43 6.82
C LEU A 147 -1.69 14.25 5.39
N TYR A 148 -2.58 14.32 4.40
CA TYR A 148 -2.18 14.26 2.98
C TYR A 148 -1.27 15.43 2.62
N ASP A 149 -1.67 16.66 2.98
CA ASP A 149 -0.87 17.88 2.72
C ASP A 149 0.44 17.86 3.51
N PHE A 150 0.41 17.41 4.75
CA PHE A 150 1.61 17.28 5.58
C PHE A 150 2.62 16.31 4.95
N ALA A 151 2.18 15.11 4.56
CA ALA A 151 3.04 14.12 3.94
C ALA A 151 3.64 14.61 2.61
N THR A 152 2.81 15.20 1.75
CA THR A 152 3.26 15.73 0.46
C THR A 152 4.19 16.94 0.63
N GLY A 153 3.95 17.78 1.63
CA GLY A 153 4.84 18.88 2.05
C GLY A 153 6.23 18.42 2.51
N LEU A 154 6.33 17.19 3.04
CA LEU A 154 7.60 16.55 3.38
C LEU A 154 8.26 15.81 2.20
N GLY A 155 7.70 15.90 0.99
CA GLY A 155 8.21 15.28 -0.22
C GLY A 155 7.83 13.80 -0.40
N LEU A 156 6.98 13.25 0.47
CA LEU A 156 6.42 11.90 0.32
C LEU A 156 5.33 11.88 -0.76
N GLU A 157 5.11 10.70 -1.35
CA GLU A 157 3.89 10.39 -2.08
C GLU A 157 2.90 9.68 -1.15
N VAL A 158 1.62 9.76 -1.47
CA VAL A 158 0.55 9.15 -0.67
C VAL A 158 -0.27 8.21 -1.54
N LEU A 159 -0.32 6.94 -1.15
CA LEU A 159 -1.33 5.99 -1.62
C LEU A 159 -2.57 6.18 -0.74
N LEU A 160 -3.65 6.71 -1.34
CA LEU A 160 -4.91 6.94 -0.64
C LEU A 160 -5.88 5.79 -0.90
N GLU A 161 -6.08 4.93 0.10
CA GLU A 161 -6.86 3.70 0.00
C GLU A 161 -8.37 3.98 0.16
N THR A 162 -9.16 3.39 -0.74
CA THR A 162 -10.63 3.51 -0.81
C THR A 162 -11.27 2.13 -0.97
N HIS A 163 -12.53 1.95 -0.48
CA HIS A 163 -13.25 0.68 -0.50
C HIS A 163 -14.63 0.76 -1.16
N ASN A 164 -15.11 1.96 -1.46
CA ASN A 164 -16.42 2.19 -2.05
C ASN A 164 -16.46 3.55 -2.77
N LEU A 165 -17.56 3.82 -3.48
CA LEU A 165 -17.72 5.04 -4.26
C LEU A 165 -17.63 6.32 -3.42
N ALA A 166 -18.25 6.33 -2.22
CA ALA A 166 -18.21 7.52 -1.36
C ALA A 166 -16.78 7.87 -0.94
N GLU A 167 -15.95 6.86 -0.63
CA GLU A 167 -14.54 7.04 -0.31
C GLU A 167 -13.71 7.45 -1.54
N LEU A 168 -14.00 6.90 -2.72
CA LEU A 168 -13.36 7.29 -3.97
C LEU A 168 -13.63 8.76 -4.30
N GLU A 169 -14.85 9.24 -4.07
CA GLU A 169 -15.21 10.65 -4.24
C GLU A 169 -14.46 11.56 -3.26
N VAL A 170 -14.25 11.13 -2.01
CA VAL A 170 -13.39 11.85 -1.04
C VAL A 170 -11.96 11.93 -1.57
N ALA A 171 -11.39 10.82 -2.05
CA ALA A 171 -10.04 10.82 -2.63
C ALA A 171 -9.91 11.80 -3.82
N HIS A 172 -10.91 11.87 -4.67
CA HIS A 172 -10.97 12.84 -5.77
C HIS A 172 -11.05 14.30 -5.26
N ARG A 173 -11.86 14.58 -4.23
CA ARG A 173 -11.97 15.95 -3.65
C ARG A 173 -10.69 16.40 -2.99
N ILE A 174 -9.97 15.51 -2.34
CA ILE A 174 -8.65 15.78 -1.74
C ILE A 174 -7.60 16.10 -2.83
N GLY A 175 -7.80 15.64 -4.04
CA GLY A 175 -6.84 15.76 -5.14
C GLY A 175 -5.74 14.73 -5.07
N ALA A 176 -6.05 13.52 -4.57
CA ALA A 176 -5.09 12.43 -4.46
C ALA A 176 -4.54 12.03 -5.83
N LYS A 177 -3.22 11.88 -5.92
CA LYS A 177 -2.54 11.50 -7.17
C LYS A 177 -2.45 9.99 -7.36
N ILE A 178 -2.34 9.23 -6.27
CA ILE A 178 -2.28 7.77 -6.29
C ILE A 178 -3.43 7.27 -5.42
N ILE A 179 -4.39 6.59 -6.03
CA ILE A 179 -5.60 6.10 -5.36
C ILE A 179 -5.60 4.57 -5.40
N GLY A 180 -5.70 3.97 -4.21
CA GLY A 180 -5.88 2.53 -4.06
C GLY A 180 -7.36 2.18 -3.99
N VAL A 181 -7.76 1.13 -4.70
CA VAL A 181 -9.07 0.48 -4.54
C VAL A 181 -8.81 -0.87 -3.88
N ASN A 182 -9.18 -0.99 -2.62
CA ASN A 182 -8.99 -2.22 -1.87
C ASN A 182 -10.23 -3.12 -1.99
N ASN A 183 -10.03 -4.27 -2.62
CA ASN A 183 -11.06 -5.30 -2.81
C ASN A 183 -11.39 -6.07 -1.51
N ARG A 184 -10.72 -5.77 -0.40
CA ARG A 184 -10.99 -6.38 0.90
C ARG A 184 -11.91 -5.51 1.72
N ASN A 185 -13.04 -6.06 2.11
CA ASN A 185 -13.94 -5.42 3.06
C ASN A 185 -13.30 -5.36 4.45
N LEU A 186 -13.19 -4.16 5.04
CA LEU A 186 -12.58 -3.95 6.36
C LEU A 186 -13.40 -4.50 7.54
N VAL A 187 -14.65 -4.90 7.30
CA VAL A 187 -15.54 -5.44 8.33
C VAL A 187 -15.59 -6.97 8.29
N THR A 188 -15.80 -7.54 7.09
CA THR A 188 -15.96 -9.00 6.91
C THR A 188 -14.66 -9.71 6.58
N PHE A 189 -13.62 -8.98 6.13
CA PHE A 189 -12.37 -9.48 5.55
C PHE A 189 -12.53 -10.27 4.26
N GLU A 190 -13.74 -10.41 3.75
CA GLU A 190 -13.98 -10.99 2.44
C GLU A 190 -13.34 -10.13 1.35
N THR A 191 -12.89 -10.77 0.31
CA THR A 191 -12.29 -10.11 -0.86
C THR A 191 -13.18 -10.35 -2.07
N ASP A 192 -13.47 -9.27 -2.81
CA ASP A 192 -14.23 -9.32 -4.05
C ASP A 192 -13.60 -8.38 -5.08
N ILE A 193 -13.02 -8.95 -6.14
CA ILE A 193 -12.38 -8.20 -7.23
C ILE A 193 -13.37 -7.29 -7.98
N ASN A 194 -14.68 -7.61 -7.91
CA ASN A 194 -15.71 -6.76 -8.52
C ASN A 194 -15.75 -5.35 -7.94
N THR A 195 -15.28 -5.14 -6.70
CA THR A 195 -15.10 -3.78 -6.14
C THR A 195 -14.24 -2.91 -7.05
N SER A 196 -13.11 -3.44 -7.52
CA SER A 196 -12.23 -2.73 -8.48
C SER A 196 -12.94 -2.47 -9.80
N LEU A 197 -13.65 -3.45 -10.35
CA LEU A 197 -14.34 -3.32 -11.63
C LEU A 197 -15.47 -2.30 -11.56
N GLU A 198 -16.29 -2.32 -10.52
CA GLU A 198 -17.37 -1.36 -10.31
C GLU A 198 -16.83 0.06 -10.13
N LEU A 199 -15.84 0.26 -9.27
CA LEU A 199 -15.29 1.59 -8.99
C LEU A 199 -14.53 2.17 -10.18
N SER A 200 -13.96 1.34 -11.05
CA SER A 200 -13.24 1.80 -12.25
C SER A 200 -14.12 2.64 -13.18
N THR A 201 -15.44 2.44 -13.17
CA THR A 201 -16.40 3.22 -13.97
C THR A 201 -16.51 4.70 -13.54
N TYR A 202 -15.99 5.03 -12.36
CA TYR A 202 -15.99 6.39 -11.77
C TYR A 202 -14.61 7.03 -11.77
N PHE A 203 -13.61 6.41 -12.39
CA PHE A 203 -12.26 6.96 -12.45
C PHE A 203 -12.20 8.26 -13.23
N LYS A 204 -11.34 9.17 -12.77
CA LYS A 204 -11.11 10.47 -13.40
C LYS A 204 -9.75 10.51 -14.04
N GLU A 205 -9.60 11.39 -15.02
CA GLU A 205 -8.29 11.72 -15.58
C GLU A 205 -7.43 12.44 -14.52
N GLY A 206 -6.15 12.15 -14.54
CA GLY A 206 -5.16 12.75 -13.62
C GLY A 206 -4.58 11.74 -12.65
N PRO A 207 -5.32 11.17 -11.69
CA PRO A 207 -4.81 10.16 -10.79
C PRO A 207 -4.32 8.89 -11.50
N VAL A 208 -3.46 8.13 -10.83
CA VAL A 208 -3.19 6.72 -11.13
C VAL A 208 -3.92 5.86 -10.12
N TYR A 209 -4.38 4.69 -10.55
CA TYR A 209 -5.19 3.78 -9.75
C TYR A 209 -4.48 2.45 -9.54
N ILE A 210 -4.53 1.95 -8.28
CA ILE A 210 -3.94 0.70 -7.84
C ILE A 210 -5.05 -0.21 -7.32
N SER A 211 -5.18 -1.44 -7.85
CA SER A 211 -6.07 -2.45 -7.30
C SER A 211 -5.35 -3.24 -6.21
N GLU A 212 -5.95 -3.33 -5.03
CA GLU A 212 -5.35 -3.99 -3.87
C GLU A 212 -6.20 -5.17 -3.42
N SER A 213 -5.56 -6.25 -2.99
CA SER A 213 -6.21 -7.51 -2.57
C SER A 213 -6.94 -8.25 -3.69
N ALA A 214 -7.36 -9.50 -3.44
CA ALA A 214 -8.13 -10.36 -4.36
C ALA A 214 -7.42 -10.73 -5.68
N ILE A 215 -6.13 -10.49 -5.84
CA ILE A 215 -5.38 -10.81 -7.05
C ILE A 215 -4.40 -11.94 -6.74
N PHE A 216 -4.65 -13.11 -7.30
CA PHE A 216 -3.90 -14.34 -7.06
C PHE A 216 -3.37 -14.96 -8.36
N THR A 217 -4.06 -14.78 -9.46
CA THR A 217 -3.78 -15.42 -10.75
C THR A 217 -3.59 -14.38 -11.86
N LYS A 218 -3.07 -14.85 -12.99
CA LYS A 218 -2.95 -14.04 -14.19
C LYS A 218 -4.31 -13.50 -14.64
N GLU A 219 -5.33 -14.35 -14.59
CA GLU A 219 -6.70 -14.01 -14.96
C GLU A 219 -7.26 -12.87 -14.11
N ASP A 220 -7.00 -12.89 -12.78
CA ASP A 220 -7.38 -11.77 -11.90
C ASP A 220 -6.69 -10.47 -12.32
N ALA A 221 -5.39 -10.54 -12.65
CA ALA A 221 -4.62 -9.38 -13.11
C ALA A 221 -5.13 -8.87 -14.47
N GLU A 222 -5.48 -9.77 -15.40
CA GLU A 222 -6.05 -9.43 -16.71
C GLU A 222 -7.40 -8.70 -16.60
N LEU A 223 -8.23 -9.05 -15.60
CA LEU A 223 -9.52 -8.39 -15.36
C LEU A 223 -9.35 -6.90 -14.99
N VAL A 224 -8.36 -6.56 -14.18
CA VAL A 224 -8.15 -5.18 -13.72
C VAL A 224 -7.20 -4.38 -14.61
N ALA A 225 -6.36 -5.04 -15.41
CA ALA A 225 -5.36 -4.40 -16.26
C ALA A 225 -5.89 -3.25 -17.14
N PRO A 226 -7.09 -3.34 -17.76
CA PRO A 226 -7.59 -2.25 -18.62
C PRO A 226 -7.80 -0.93 -17.86
N PHE A 227 -8.04 -0.96 -16.57
CA PHE A 227 -8.48 0.19 -15.78
C PHE A 227 -7.43 0.71 -14.80
N PHE A 228 -6.52 -0.16 -14.32
CA PHE A 228 -5.58 0.16 -13.25
C PHE A 228 -4.14 0.33 -13.78
N ASN A 229 -3.38 1.23 -13.17
CA ASN A 229 -1.96 1.42 -13.46
C ASN A 229 -1.06 0.38 -12.79
N GLY A 230 -1.54 -0.20 -11.69
CA GLY A 230 -0.82 -1.23 -10.96
C GLY A 230 -1.71 -2.05 -10.03
N ILE A 231 -1.13 -3.10 -9.48
CA ILE A 231 -1.74 -3.95 -8.47
C ILE A 231 -0.83 -4.07 -7.26
N LEU A 232 -1.41 -4.08 -6.06
CA LEU A 232 -0.71 -4.35 -4.81
C LEU A 232 -0.99 -5.80 -4.38
N VAL A 233 0.05 -6.62 -4.37
CA VAL A 233 -0.04 -8.07 -4.16
C VAL A 233 0.84 -8.49 -3.00
N GLY A 234 0.23 -9.12 -2.00
CA GLY A 234 0.93 -9.67 -0.85
C GLY A 234 0.85 -11.20 -0.81
N THR A 235 -0.32 -11.74 -0.48
CA THR A 235 -0.50 -13.18 -0.20
C THR A 235 -0.01 -14.05 -1.34
N ALA A 236 -0.40 -13.78 -2.58
CA ALA A 236 0.00 -14.58 -3.74
C ALA A 236 1.52 -14.62 -3.94
N LEU A 237 2.24 -13.53 -3.62
CA LEU A 237 3.70 -13.48 -3.71
C LEU A 237 4.38 -14.13 -2.52
N MET A 238 3.83 -13.96 -1.30
CA MET A 238 4.41 -14.53 -0.07
C MET A 238 4.26 -16.05 0.02
N THR A 239 3.28 -16.63 -0.68
CA THR A 239 3.00 -18.08 -0.69
C THR A 239 3.47 -18.78 -1.98
N ALA A 240 4.03 -18.04 -2.93
CA ALA A 240 4.50 -18.60 -4.20
C ALA A 240 5.75 -19.48 -4.00
N GLU A 241 5.77 -20.66 -4.63
CA GLU A 241 6.96 -21.51 -4.68
C GLU A 241 8.11 -20.84 -5.45
N ASN A 242 7.78 -20.17 -6.56
CA ASN A 242 8.71 -19.35 -7.35
C ASN A 242 8.19 -17.91 -7.44
N VAL A 243 8.71 -17.09 -6.56
CA VAL A 243 8.32 -15.67 -6.44
C VAL A 243 8.57 -14.89 -7.72
N ALA A 244 9.72 -15.13 -8.38
CA ALA A 244 10.08 -14.39 -9.59
C ALA A 244 9.15 -14.73 -10.76
N GLU A 245 8.74 -15.98 -10.89
CA GLU A 245 7.75 -16.39 -11.89
C GLU A 245 6.38 -15.79 -11.59
N LYS A 246 5.94 -15.80 -10.32
CA LYS A 246 4.66 -15.22 -9.92
C LYS A 246 4.60 -13.72 -10.18
N VAL A 247 5.66 -12.96 -9.91
CA VAL A 247 5.71 -11.53 -10.26
C VAL A 247 5.54 -11.32 -11.76
N LYS A 248 6.23 -12.11 -12.60
CA LYS A 248 6.14 -12.03 -14.06
C LYS A 248 4.77 -12.46 -14.59
N GLU A 249 4.17 -13.49 -13.99
CA GLU A 249 2.81 -13.97 -14.32
C GLU A 249 1.76 -12.86 -14.16
N LEU A 250 1.87 -12.07 -13.08
CA LEU A 250 0.92 -11.00 -12.76
C LEU A 250 1.19 -9.69 -13.51
N GLN A 251 2.32 -9.56 -14.20
CA GLN A 251 2.61 -8.40 -15.03
C GLN A 251 1.92 -8.54 -16.39
N ILE A 252 0.88 -7.72 -16.65
CA ILE A 252 0.10 -7.75 -17.88
C ILE A 252 0.52 -6.59 -18.78
N ASP A 253 0.88 -6.90 -20.04
CA ASP A 253 1.03 -5.88 -21.08
C ASP A 253 -0.36 -5.50 -21.57
N LYS A 254 -0.64 -4.20 -21.66
CA LYS A 254 -1.98 -3.70 -21.96
C LYS A 254 -2.25 -3.43 -23.43
N GLY A 255 -1.27 -3.69 -24.27
CA GLY A 255 -1.37 -3.47 -25.72
C GLY A 255 -1.04 -2.05 -26.15
#